data_9d3b8eb4e5763e45f5c407b45135f4f2
#
_entry.id   9d3b8eb4e5763e45f5c407b45135f4f2
#
_cell.length_a   1.000
_cell.length_b   1.000
_cell.length_c   1.000
_cell.angle_alpha   90.00
_cell.angle_beta   90.00
_cell.angle_gamma   90.00
#
_symmetry.space_group_name_H-M   'P 1'
#
loop_
_entity.id
_entity.type
_entity.pdbx_description
1 polymer ?
#
loop_
_entity_poly.entity_id
_entity_poly.type
_entity_poly.pdbx_seq_one_letter_code
_entity_poly.pdbx_strand_id
1 'polypeptide(L)'
;LHTTALKGLTVKFWNVYGIEKDMEKAHVITDFIRKGFDEGEFEMMTDGTEERQFLYAEDCCEALETVMENFTDFKPEDPLHITSFHSTSIKDVASIIQGCFNRIGKYDVKIKPGLAKDSVQMDKRNEADSYIMSWWLPKTNIDIGINKVFDEMKKHYDKG
;
A
#
# COMPACT_ATOMS: atom_id res chain seq x y z
N LEU A 1 -8.55 43.01 -13.10
CA LEU A 1 -8.10 41.61 -13.15
C LEU A 1 -8.86 40.85 -12.08
N HIS A 2 -9.94 40.14 -12.48
CA HIS A 2 -10.64 39.22 -11.59
C HIS A 2 -9.78 37.96 -11.48
N THR A 3 -8.97 37.88 -10.45
CA THR A 3 -8.38 36.60 -10.01
C THR A 3 -9.50 35.76 -9.42
N THR A 4 -10.04 34.84 -10.20
CA THR A 4 -10.86 33.77 -9.66
C THR A 4 -9.99 32.97 -8.69
N ALA A 5 -10.20 33.15 -7.38
CA ALA A 5 -9.53 32.36 -6.37
C ALA A 5 -10.06 30.92 -6.50
N LEU A 6 -9.26 30.04 -7.08
CA LEU A 6 -9.55 28.62 -7.09
C LEU A 6 -9.49 28.12 -5.65
N LYS A 7 -10.54 27.42 -5.24
CA LYS A 7 -10.52 26.67 -3.98
C LYS A 7 -9.95 25.30 -4.25
N GLY A 8 -9.01 24.86 -3.45
CA GLY A 8 -8.37 23.56 -3.56
C GLY A 8 -8.03 22.99 -2.20
N LEU A 9 -7.94 21.66 -2.12
CA LEU A 9 -7.47 20.93 -0.95
C LEU A 9 -6.18 20.21 -1.31
N THR A 10 -5.26 20.07 -0.36
CA THR A 10 -4.05 19.29 -0.51
C THR A 10 -4.28 17.90 0.06
N VAL A 11 -4.11 16.87 -0.78
CA VAL A 11 -4.18 15.46 -0.37
C VAL A 11 -2.79 14.85 -0.46
N LYS A 12 -2.35 14.18 0.62
CA LYS A 12 -1.10 13.44 0.69
C LYS A 12 -1.39 11.95 0.71
N PHE A 13 -1.05 11.28 -0.38
CA PHE A 13 -1.10 9.81 -0.45
C PHE A 13 0.16 9.21 0.17
N TRP A 14 -0.03 8.12 0.88
CA TRP A 14 1.04 7.28 1.38
C TRP A 14 1.21 6.08 0.44
N ASN A 15 1.61 4.91 0.94
CA ASN A 15 1.84 3.77 0.06
C ASN A 15 0.50 3.10 -0.31
N VAL A 16 -0.14 3.61 -1.35
CA VAL A 16 -1.34 2.99 -1.91
C VAL A 16 -0.94 1.77 -2.72
N TYR A 17 -1.63 0.64 -2.49
CA TYR A 17 -1.39 -0.61 -3.21
C TYR A 17 -2.70 -1.21 -3.75
N GLY A 18 -2.58 -1.98 -4.82
CA GLY A 18 -3.68 -2.63 -5.50
C GLY A 18 -3.17 -3.39 -6.72
N ILE A 19 -4.05 -3.69 -7.67
CA ILE A 19 -3.64 -4.29 -8.94
C ILE A 19 -2.94 -3.24 -9.80
N GLU A 20 -1.72 -3.53 -10.22
CA GLU A 20 -0.93 -2.69 -11.10
C GLU A 20 -0.94 -3.26 -12.52
N LYS A 21 -1.14 -2.39 -13.51
CA LYS A 21 -1.10 -2.79 -14.92
C LYS A 21 0.32 -2.79 -15.48
N ASP A 22 1.16 -1.87 -15.03
CA ASP A 22 2.56 -1.73 -15.44
C ASP A 22 3.45 -2.48 -14.44
N MET A 23 3.73 -3.74 -14.74
CA MET A 23 4.52 -4.61 -13.87
C MET A 23 6.02 -4.24 -13.84
N GLU A 24 6.52 -3.42 -14.75
CA GLU A 24 7.90 -2.92 -14.70
C GLU A 24 8.09 -1.88 -13.58
N LYS A 25 7.00 -1.22 -13.19
CA LYS A 25 6.95 -0.23 -12.09
C LYS A 25 6.24 -0.75 -10.85
N ALA A 26 6.11 -2.07 -10.75
CA ALA A 26 5.38 -2.68 -9.63
C ALA A 26 5.99 -2.28 -8.28
N HIS A 27 5.10 -1.94 -7.35
CA HIS A 27 5.48 -1.68 -5.97
C HIS A 27 5.67 -3.00 -5.21
N VAL A 28 6.24 -2.93 -4.02
CA VAL A 28 6.70 -4.08 -3.23
C VAL A 28 5.70 -5.24 -3.15
N ILE A 29 4.41 -4.98 -2.94
CA ILE A 29 3.40 -6.04 -2.78
C ILE A 29 3.19 -6.80 -4.09
N THR A 30 2.93 -6.10 -5.18
CA THR A 30 2.71 -6.70 -6.51
C THR A 30 4.00 -7.31 -7.06
N ASP A 31 5.16 -6.70 -6.83
CA ASP A 31 6.46 -7.25 -7.26
C ASP A 31 6.78 -8.57 -6.54
N PHE A 32 6.57 -8.66 -5.24
CA PHE A 32 6.78 -9.90 -4.49
C PHE A 32 5.83 -11.02 -4.94
N ILE A 33 4.56 -10.70 -5.18
CA ILE A 33 3.58 -11.68 -5.69
C ILE A 33 4.02 -12.16 -7.07
N ARG A 34 4.37 -11.25 -7.98
CA ARG A 34 4.84 -11.56 -9.33
C ARG A 34 6.06 -12.48 -9.29
N LYS A 35 7.11 -12.09 -8.57
CA LYS A 35 8.35 -12.89 -8.45
C LYS A 35 8.09 -14.26 -7.84
N GLY A 36 7.21 -14.34 -6.84
CA GLY A 36 6.83 -15.64 -6.26
C GLY A 36 6.17 -16.57 -7.26
N PHE A 37 5.37 -16.05 -8.22
CA PHE A 37 4.81 -16.85 -9.31
C PHE A 37 5.84 -17.21 -10.38
N ASP A 38 6.64 -16.22 -10.82
CA ASP A 38 7.56 -16.35 -11.97
C ASP A 38 8.84 -17.10 -11.59
N GLU A 39 9.39 -16.83 -10.41
CA GLU A 39 10.74 -17.24 -10.01
C GLU A 39 10.74 -18.23 -8.83
N GLY A 40 9.61 -18.39 -8.13
CA GLY A 40 9.51 -19.20 -6.91
C GLY A 40 10.24 -18.59 -5.70
N GLU A 41 10.69 -17.35 -5.84
CA GLU A 41 11.36 -16.62 -4.76
C GLU A 41 11.22 -15.11 -4.97
N PHE A 42 11.36 -14.34 -3.89
CA PHE A 42 11.49 -12.90 -3.98
C PHE A 42 12.45 -12.38 -2.91
N GLU A 43 13.15 -11.32 -3.25
CA GLU A 43 14.17 -10.71 -2.41
C GLU A 43 13.71 -9.34 -1.91
N MET A 44 13.90 -9.10 -0.60
CA MET A 44 13.74 -7.77 -0.02
C MET A 44 15.01 -6.95 -0.31
N MET A 45 14.87 -5.69 -0.66
CA MET A 45 16.01 -4.80 -0.88
C MET A 45 16.80 -4.51 0.41
N THR A 46 16.11 -4.62 1.55
CA THR A 46 16.62 -4.33 2.88
C THR A 46 16.42 -5.54 3.80
N ASP A 47 16.81 -5.42 5.08
CA ASP A 47 16.51 -6.44 6.08
C ASP A 47 15.00 -6.55 6.42
N GLY A 48 14.17 -5.68 5.83
CA GLY A 48 12.72 -5.68 5.93
C GLY A 48 12.16 -5.15 7.24
N THR A 49 13.01 -4.54 8.09
CA THR A 49 12.57 -4.00 9.39
C THR A 49 11.92 -2.63 9.28
N GLU A 50 12.10 -1.94 8.16
CA GLU A 50 11.43 -0.67 7.91
C GLU A 50 9.92 -0.82 7.80
N GLU A 51 9.21 0.13 8.38
CA GLU A 51 7.75 0.14 8.40
C GLU A 51 7.19 1.17 7.43
N ARG A 52 6.07 0.81 6.82
CA ARG A 52 5.28 1.68 5.94
C ARG A 52 3.80 1.57 6.30
N GLN A 53 3.06 2.62 6.01
CA GLN A 53 1.60 2.59 6.09
C GLN A 53 1.06 2.28 4.68
N PHE A 54 0.51 1.09 4.52
CA PHE A 54 -0.03 0.60 3.24
C PHE A 54 -1.54 0.77 3.21
N LEU A 55 -2.05 1.45 2.19
CA LEU A 55 -3.48 1.67 1.99
C LEU A 55 -3.98 0.91 0.77
N TYR A 56 -5.04 0.14 0.92
CA TYR A 56 -5.67 -0.55 -0.20
C TYR A 56 -6.35 0.45 -1.16
N ALA A 57 -6.24 0.22 -2.46
CA ALA A 57 -6.67 1.17 -3.48
C ALA A 57 -8.17 1.50 -3.43
N GLU A 58 -9.03 0.54 -3.08
CA GLU A 58 -10.47 0.79 -2.92
C GLU A 58 -10.73 1.76 -1.76
N ASP A 59 -10.07 1.56 -0.62
CA ASP A 59 -10.18 2.48 0.53
C ASP A 59 -9.66 3.88 0.16
N CYS A 60 -8.61 3.97 -0.68
CA CYS A 60 -8.13 5.25 -1.20
C CYS A 60 -9.18 5.97 -2.04
N CYS A 61 -9.89 5.25 -2.91
CA CYS A 61 -10.99 5.81 -3.71
C CYS A 61 -12.13 6.31 -2.82
N GLU A 62 -12.54 5.51 -1.82
CA GLU A 62 -13.56 5.93 -0.85
C GLU A 62 -13.15 7.19 -0.07
N ALA A 63 -11.86 7.31 0.31
CA ALA A 63 -11.35 8.52 0.95
C ALA A 63 -11.51 9.74 0.04
N LEU A 64 -11.17 9.62 -1.24
CA LEU A 64 -11.32 10.72 -2.21
C LEU A 64 -12.78 11.11 -2.42
N GLU A 65 -13.69 10.14 -2.50
CA GLU A 65 -15.13 10.41 -2.57
C GLU A 65 -15.59 11.17 -1.33
N THR A 66 -15.18 10.73 -0.13
CA THR A 66 -15.49 11.44 1.12
C THR A 66 -14.96 12.87 1.12
N VAL A 67 -13.73 13.08 0.63
CA VAL A 67 -13.14 14.44 0.53
C VAL A 67 -13.94 15.32 -0.45
N MET A 68 -14.40 14.76 -1.57
CA MET A 68 -15.21 15.49 -2.54
C MET A 68 -16.59 15.85 -1.96
N GLU A 69 -17.25 14.93 -1.28
CA GLU A 69 -18.59 15.13 -0.69
C GLU A 69 -18.58 16.17 0.44
N ASN A 70 -17.47 16.22 1.20
CA ASN A 70 -17.32 17.12 2.36
C ASN A 70 -16.32 18.25 2.09
N PHE A 71 -16.13 18.63 0.84
CA PHE A 71 -15.08 19.56 0.39
C PHE A 71 -15.05 20.88 1.18
N THR A 72 -16.21 21.41 1.57
CA THR A 72 -16.33 22.67 2.28
C THR A 72 -16.04 22.59 3.77
N ASP A 73 -16.01 21.38 4.33
CA ASP A 73 -15.77 21.13 5.76
C ASP A 73 -14.28 21.03 6.08
N PHE A 74 -13.45 20.80 5.06
CA PHE A 74 -12.01 20.76 5.21
C PHE A 74 -11.37 22.13 5.12
N LYS A 75 -10.31 22.31 5.91
CA LYS A 75 -9.50 23.54 5.89
C LYS A 75 -8.44 23.42 4.80
N PRO A 76 -8.35 24.39 3.86
CA PRO A 76 -7.39 24.35 2.76
C PRO A 76 -5.91 24.33 3.19
N GLU A 77 -5.61 24.88 4.36
CA GLU A 77 -4.27 24.93 4.95
C GLU A 77 -3.82 23.60 5.57
N ASP A 78 -4.74 22.71 5.92
CA ASP A 78 -4.46 21.44 6.57
C ASP A 78 -4.39 20.33 5.51
N PRO A 79 -3.22 19.73 5.23
CA PRO A 79 -3.13 18.65 4.26
C PRO A 79 -3.84 17.38 4.77
N LEU A 80 -4.65 16.78 3.91
CA LEU A 80 -5.36 15.54 4.22
C LEU A 80 -4.45 14.33 3.95
N HIS A 81 -4.06 13.61 4.98
CA HIS A 81 -3.28 12.39 4.86
C HIS A 81 -4.20 11.19 4.62
N ILE A 82 -4.12 10.61 3.42
CA ILE A 82 -4.87 9.40 3.05
C ILE A 82 -3.93 8.20 3.16
N THR A 83 -4.15 7.40 4.19
CA THR A 83 -3.33 6.24 4.53
C THR A 83 -4.10 5.24 5.39
N SER A 84 -3.49 4.08 5.67
CA SER A 84 -4.07 3.08 6.58
C SER A 84 -3.99 3.45 8.06
N PHE A 85 -3.18 4.44 8.44
CA PHE A 85 -2.85 4.79 9.84
C PHE A 85 -2.20 3.65 10.65
N HIS A 86 -1.87 2.54 9.99
CA HIS A 86 -1.20 1.38 10.59
C HIS A 86 0.14 1.13 9.90
N SER A 87 1.20 1.05 10.70
CA SER A 87 2.53 0.70 10.22
C SER A 87 2.67 -0.81 10.12
N THR A 88 3.23 -1.27 9.00
CA THR A 88 3.53 -2.69 8.75
C THR A 88 4.95 -2.78 8.20
N SER A 89 5.75 -3.71 8.73
CA SER A 89 7.11 -3.92 8.23
C SER A 89 7.09 -4.62 6.86
N ILE A 90 8.14 -4.39 6.06
CA ILE A 90 8.30 -5.10 4.78
C ILE A 90 8.41 -6.61 5.01
N LYS A 91 9.01 -7.02 6.12
CA LYS A 91 9.10 -8.42 6.52
C LYS A 91 7.72 -9.04 6.80
N ASP A 92 6.81 -8.29 7.45
CA ASP A 92 5.45 -8.78 7.68
C ASP A 92 4.67 -8.87 6.37
N VAL A 93 4.82 -7.89 5.47
CA VAL A 93 4.26 -7.95 4.11
C VAL A 93 4.74 -9.20 3.38
N ALA A 94 6.06 -9.46 3.39
CA ALA A 94 6.64 -10.66 2.77
C ALA A 94 6.06 -11.95 3.37
N SER A 95 5.90 -12.01 4.69
CA SER A 95 5.34 -13.17 5.40
C SER A 95 3.87 -13.42 5.04
N ILE A 96 3.06 -12.36 4.92
CA ILE A 96 1.65 -12.46 4.48
C ILE A 96 1.60 -13.02 3.05
N ILE A 97 2.43 -12.52 2.14
CA ILE A 97 2.49 -12.98 0.74
C ILE A 97 2.92 -14.46 0.69
N GLN A 98 3.94 -14.85 1.45
CA GLN A 98 4.33 -16.27 1.55
C GLN A 98 3.17 -17.14 2.06
N GLY A 99 2.40 -16.64 3.02
CA GLY A 99 1.17 -17.30 3.49
C GLY A 99 0.15 -17.51 2.37
N CYS A 100 0.01 -16.55 1.45
CA CYS A 100 -0.86 -16.69 0.28
C CYS A 100 -0.38 -17.83 -0.65
N PHE A 101 0.93 -17.94 -0.91
CA PHE A 101 1.49 -19.06 -1.68
C PHE A 101 1.28 -20.39 -0.99
N ASN A 102 1.51 -20.47 0.32
CA ASN A 102 1.25 -21.69 1.11
C ASN A 102 -0.21 -22.12 1.02
N ARG A 103 -1.16 -21.18 1.06
CA ARG A 103 -2.60 -21.43 0.93
C ARG A 103 -2.97 -22.12 -0.39
N ILE A 104 -2.22 -21.88 -1.45
CA ILE A 104 -2.43 -22.52 -2.76
C ILE A 104 -1.51 -23.73 -3.01
N GLY A 105 -0.82 -24.24 -1.99
CA GLY A 105 0.04 -25.41 -2.06
C GLY A 105 1.46 -25.16 -2.62
N LYS A 106 1.86 -23.91 -2.82
CA LYS A 106 3.24 -23.53 -3.22
C LYS A 106 4.10 -23.23 -1.98
N TYR A 107 4.51 -24.29 -1.27
CA TYR A 107 5.26 -24.18 -0.01
C TYR A 107 6.75 -23.88 -0.18
N ASP A 108 7.25 -23.92 -1.39
CA ASP A 108 8.68 -23.77 -1.75
C ASP A 108 9.06 -22.32 -2.11
N VAL A 109 8.07 -21.41 -2.13
CA VAL A 109 8.36 -19.99 -2.40
C VAL A 109 9.21 -19.39 -1.28
N LYS A 110 10.40 -18.91 -1.65
CA LYS A 110 11.40 -18.43 -0.69
C LYS A 110 11.40 -16.92 -0.56
N ILE A 111 11.56 -16.46 0.68
CA ILE A 111 11.86 -15.05 0.98
C ILE A 111 13.37 -14.93 1.16
N LYS A 112 14.03 -14.08 0.38
CA LYS A 112 15.43 -13.72 0.57
C LYS A 112 15.50 -12.36 1.30
N PRO A 113 16.02 -12.30 2.52
CA PRO A 113 16.26 -11.02 3.19
C PRO A 113 17.43 -10.29 2.52
N GLY A 114 17.28 -8.99 2.31
CA GLY A 114 18.38 -8.13 1.95
C GLY A 114 19.29 -7.85 3.16
N LEU A 115 20.49 -7.33 2.89
CA LEU A 115 21.47 -7.01 3.93
C LEU A 115 21.48 -5.53 4.29
N ALA A 116 20.92 -4.67 3.44
CA ALA A 116 20.88 -3.24 3.65
C ALA A 116 19.82 -2.84 4.70
N LYS A 117 20.06 -1.72 5.37
CA LYS A 117 19.02 -1.03 6.14
C LYS A 117 18.46 0.11 5.33
N ASP A 118 17.18 0.41 5.50
CA ASP A 118 16.59 1.56 4.85
C ASP A 118 17.27 2.86 5.35
N SER A 119 17.91 3.58 4.44
CA SER A 119 18.59 4.83 4.72
C SER A 119 17.65 6.04 4.87
N VAL A 120 16.40 5.91 4.45
CA VAL A 120 15.43 7.01 4.40
C VAL A 120 14.61 7.11 5.70
N GLN A 121 14.39 5.97 6.37
CA GLN A 121 13.56 5.91 7.58
C GLN A 121 14.31 5.37 8.80
N MET A 122 15.60 5.62 8.90
CA MET A 122 16.50 5.02 9.89
C MET A 122 16.00 5.08 11.34
N ASP A 123 15.39 6.18 11.79
CA ASP A 123 14.97 6.34 13.19
C ASP A 123 13.72 7.23 13.38
N LYS A 124 13.11 7.68 12.30
CA LYS A 124 11.92 8.55 12.38
C LYS A 124 10.76 7.90 11.61
N ARG A 125 9.79 7.40 12.37
CA ARG A 125 8.47 7.13 11.79
C ARG A 125 7.88 8.45 11.31
N ASN A 126 7.54 8.53 10.03
CA ASN A 126 6.64 9.56 9.59
C ASN A 126 5.26 9.23 10.15
N GLU A 127 4.69 10.15 10.90
CA GLU A 127 3.34 10.02 11.42
C GLU A 127 2.38 10.75 10.49
N ALA A 128 1.31 10.07 10.11
CA ALA A 128 0.24 10.68 9.35
C ALA A 128 -0.62 11.54 10.27
N ASP A 129 -1.00 12.73 9.78
CA ASP A 129 -2.00 13.53 10.45
C ASP A 129 -3.35 12.81 10.40
N SER A 130 -4.03 12.75 11.54
CA SER A 130 -5.30 12.02 11.71
C SER A 130 -6.55 12.88 11.43
N TYR A 131 -6.41 14.10 10.93
CA TYR A 131 -7.51 15.05 10.75
C TYR A 131 -8.66 14.45 9.94
N ILE A 132 -8.37 13.75 8.83
CA ILE A 132 -9.39 13.11 8.00
C ILE A 132 -10.19 12.01 8.72
N MET A 133 -9.67 11.44 9.82
CA MET A 133 -10.32 10.33 10.52
C MET A 133 -11.69 10.68 11.10
N SER A 134 -12.04 11.96 11.20
CA SER A 134 -13.38 12.40 11.61
C SER A 134 -14.44 12.17 10.53
N TRP A 135 -14.03 11.95 9.26
CA TRP A 135 -14.93 11.75 8.12
C TRP A 135 -14.77 10.39 7.49
N TRP A 136 -13.56 9.84 7.51
CA TRP A 136 -13.24 8.59 6.84
C TRP A 136 -12.20 7.78 7.62
N LEU A 137 -12.37 6.47 7.59
CA LEU A 137 -11.42 5.49 8.12
C LEU A 137 -11.23 4.35 7.11
N PRO A 138 -10.01 3.83 6.94
CA PRO A 138 -9.77 2.66 6.11
C PRO A 138 -10.49 1.43 6.69
N LYS A 139 -11.02 0.58 5.81
CA LYS A 139 -11.79 -0.61 6.17
C LYS A 139 -11.03 -1.90 5.92
N THR A 140 -10.02 -1.86 5.03
CA THR A 140 -9.29 -3.02 4.58
C THR A 140 -7.97 -3.16 5.33
N ASN A 141 -7.84 -4.19 6.16
CA ASN A 141 -6.58 -4.55 6.78
C ASN A 141 -5.58 -5.05 5.73
N ILE A 142 -4.28 -4.94 6.03
CA ILE A 142 -3.20 -5.27 5.09
C ILE A 142 -3.26 -6.72 4.60
N ASP A 143 -3.54 -7.68 5.47
CA ASP A 143 -3.67 -9.09 5.14
C ASP A 143 -4.84 -9.35 4.19
N ILE A 144 -6.00 -8.73 4.43
CA ILE A 144 -7.18 -8.83 3.55
C ILE A 144 -6.88 -8.24 2.18
N GLY A 145 -6.28 -7.04 2.14
CA GLY A 145 -5.96 -6.37 0.89
C GLY A 145 -4.91 -7.12 0.07
N ILE A 146 -3.85 -7.66 0.72
CA ILE A 146 -2.84 -8.50 0.04
C ILE A 146 -3.50 -9.76 -0.53
N ASN A 147 -4.38 -10.44 0.23
CA ASN A 147 -5.08 -11.61 -0.27
C ASN A 147 -5.95 -11.28 -1.51
N LYS A 148 -6.66 -10.14 -1.52
CA LYS A 148 -7.42 -9.71 -2.70
C LYS A 148 -6.52 -9.51 -3.93
N VAL A 149 -5.40 -8.79 -3.76
CA VAL A 149 -4.42 -8.56 -4.84
C VAL A 149 -3.84 -9.88 -5.33
N PHE A 150 -3.44 -10.76 -4.42
CA PHE A 150 -2.90 -12.07 -4.74
C PHE A 150 -3.88 -12.93 -5.54
N ASP A 151 -5.14 -13.02 -5.09
CA ASP A 151 -6.17 -13.82 -5.75
C ASP A 151 -6.51 -13.27 -7.16
N GLU A 152 -6.47 -11.97 -7.35
CA GLU A 152 -6.67 -11.37 -8.66
C GLU A 152 -5.48 -11.62 -9.60
N MET A 153 -4.25 -11.43 -9.12
CA MET A 153 -3.04 -11.74 -9.90
C MET A 153 -2.97 -13.22 -10.27
N LYS A 154 -3.30 -14.13 -9.33
CA LYS A 154 -3.34 -15.58 -9.57
C LYS A 154 -4.20 -15.95 -10.77
N LYS A 155 -5.33 -15.27 -11.01
CA LYS A 155 -6.22 -15.56 -12.16
C LYS A 155 -5.50 -15.41 -13.51
N HIS A 156 -4.46 -14.58 -13.60
CA HIS A 156 -3.65 -14.43 -14.81
C HIS A 156 -2.72 -15.62 -15.01
N TYR A 157 -2.18 -16.16 -13.93
CA TYR A 157 -1.30 -17.35 -13.96
C TYR A 157 -2.06 -18.67 -14.17
N ASP A 158 -3.33 -18.73 -13.78
CA ASP A 158 -4.18 -19.92 -13.98
C ASP A 158 -4.70 -20.03 -15.43
N LYS A 159 -4.62 -18.97 -16.23
CA LYS A 159 -5.11 -18.93 -17.63
C LYS A 159 -4.05 -19.25 -18.69
N GLY A 160 -2.79 -19.35 -18.30
CA GLY A 160 -1.66 -19.70 -19.15
C GLY A 160 -1.28 -21.15 -18.98
#